data_9a78c1e6843f4cc29a0151b3d12dc5e5
#
_entry.id   9a78c1e6843f4cc29a0151b3d12dc5e5
#
_cell.length_a   1.000
_cell.length_b   1.000
_cell.length_c   1.000
_cell.angle_alpha   90.00
_cell.angle_beta   90.00
_cell.angle_gamma   90.00
#
_symmetry.space_group_name_H-M   'P 1'
#
loop_
_entity.id
_entity.type
_entity.pdbx_description
1 polymer ?
#
loop_
_entity_poly.entity_id
_entity_poly.type
_entity_poly.pdbx_seq_one_letter_code
_entity_poly.pdbx_strand_id
1 'polypeptide(L)'
;MYMDSIKYNEITQVNRASRKAYEQIQSEGIKDVYYLSREDLNIPSGGWVDYVHPSDFGMQQQAAAVERKVREILHIPLGSLTTTIPVTQRREPNMYEWQARHRAFLEQVRNHPPKAVILGNSI
;
A
#
# COMPACT_ATOMS: atom_id res chain seq x y z
N MET A 1 24.46 -2.59 -8.77
CA MET A 1 24.12 -2.21 -7.39
C MET A 1 25.07 -2.95 -6.47
N TYR A 2 25.90 -2.24 -5.73
CA TYR A 2 26.85 -2.86 -4.79
C TYR A 2 26.07 -3.37 -3.58
N MET A 3 26.13 -4.65 -3.31
CA MET A 3 25.39 -5.27 -2.21
C MET A 3 26.20 -5.07 -0.92
N ASP A 4 25.69 -4.23 -0.02
CA ASP A 4 26.23 -4.12 1.33
C ASP A 4 25.91 -5.42 2.09
N SER A 5 26.92 -6.28 2.21
CA SER A 5 26.79 -7.61 2.82
C SER A 5 26.37 -7.53 4.29
N ILE A 6 26.71 -6.44 4.98
CA ILE A 6 26.36 -6.24 6.40
C ILE A 6 24.87 -6.02 6.51
N LYS A 7 24.31 -5.06 5.76
CA LYS A 7 22.86 -4.79 5.75
C LYS A 7 22.05 -5.99 5.27
N TYR A 8 22.52 -6.70 4.27
CA TYR A 8 21.87 -7.92 3.80
C TYR A 8 21.77 -8.97 4.90
N ASN A 9 22.86 -9.18 5.66
CA ASN A 9 22.87 -10.14 6.76
C ASN A 9 21.94 -9.72 7.90
N GLU A 10 21.92 -8.45 8.27
CA GLU A 10 21.03 -7.91 9.31
C GLU A 10 19.56 -8.15 8.93
N ILE A 11 19.16 -7.79 7.72
CA ILE A 11 17.79 -7.99 7.24
C ILE A 11 17.42 -9.47 7.22
N THR A 12 18.34 -10.32 6.77
CA THR A 12 18.11 -11.76 6.72
C THR A 12 17.90 -12.33 8.14
N GLN A 13 18.66 -11.86 9.13
CA GLN A 13 18.48 -12.26 10.52
C GLN A 13 17.13 -11.80 11.08
N VAL A 14 16.74 -10.55 10.83
CA VAL A 14 15.44 -10.01 11.25
C VAL A 14 14.29 -10.82 10.64
N ASN A 15 14.34 -11.09 9.33
CA ASN A 15 13.31 -11.88 8.65
C ASN A 15 13.23 -13.31 9.21
N ARG A 16 14.38 -13.92 9.51
CA ARG A 16 14.43 -15.25 10.13
C ARG A 16 13.83 -15.25 11.54
N ALA A 17 14.14 -14.21 12.34
CA ALA A 17 13.56 -14.06 13.67
C ALA A 17 12.05 -13.86 13.62
N SER A 18 11.55 -13.04 12.69
CA SER A 18 10.11 -12.81 12.48
C SER A 18 9.38 -14.10 12.07
N ARG A 19 9.96 -14.88 11.17
CA ARG A 19 9.42 -16.18 10.78
C ARG A 19 9.35 -17.13 11.96
N LYS A 20 10.41 -17.23 12.74
CA LYS A 20 10.46 -18.08 13.94
C LYS A 20 9.41 -17.67 14.98
N ALA A 21 9.23 -16.37 15.20
CA ALA A 21 8.18 -15.87 16.08
C ALA A 21 6.78 -16.24 15.58
N TYR A 22 6.54 -16.13 14.29
CA TYR A 22 5.28 -16.57 13.68
C TYR A 22 5.04 -18.07 13.86
N GLU A 23 6.05 -18.91 13.61
CA GLU A 23 5.97 -20.36 13.80
C GLU A 23 5.66 -20.73 15.27
N GLN A 24 6.24 -19.99 16.22
CA GLN A 24 5.93 -20.15 17.63
C GLN A 24 4.47 -19.81 17.93
N ILE A 25 3.96 -18.67 17.45
CA ILE A 25 2.56 -18.25 17.59
C ILE A 25 1.62 -19.34 17.06
N GLN A 26 1.95 -19.92 15.90
CA GLN A 26 1.17 -21.01 15.32
C GLN A 26 1.21 -22.28 16.20
N SER A 27 2.38 -22.60 16.77
CA SER A 27 2.53 -23.76 17.67
C SER A 27 1.75 -23.62 18.97
N GLU A 28 1.51 -22.39 19.42
CA GLU A 28 0.67 -22.07 20.58
C GLU A 28 -0.84 -22.11 20.26
N GLY A 29 -1.21 -22.39 19.01
CA GLY A 29 -2.60 -22.51 18.58
C GLY A 29 -3.31 -21.16 18.41
N ILE A 30 -2.58 -20.06 18.39
CA ILE A 30 -3.12 -18.72 18.15
C ILE A 30 -3.52 -18.62 16.68
N LYS A 31 -4.79 -18.28 16.44
CA LYS A 31 -5.37 -18.14 15.10
C LYS A 31 -5.40 -16.66 14.69
N ASP A 32 -5.72 -16.43 13.42
CA ASP A 32 -5.91 -15.10 12.85
C ASP A 32 -4.66 -14.20 12.86
N VAL A 33 -3.50 -14.83 12.91
CA VAL A 33 -2.20 -14.19 12.66
C VAL A 33 -1.63 -14.75 11.38
N TYR A 34 -1.27 -13.88 10.47
CA TYR A 34 -0.80 -14.24 9.12
C TYR A 34 0.58 -13.65 8.89
N TYR A 35 1.41 -14.38 8.19
CA TYR A 35 2.76 -13.96 7.86
C TYR A 35 2.90 -13.79 6.36
N LEU A 36 3.47 -12.67 5.95
CA LEU A 36 3.84 -12.39 4.58
C LEU A 36 5.36 -12.20 4.54
N SER A 37 6.05 -13.14 3.92
CA SER A 37 7.51 -13.10 3.86
C SER A 37 8.00 -12.05 2.85
N ARG A 38 9.27 -11.72 2.92
CA ARG A 38 9.91 -10.85 1.92
C ARG A 38 9.79 -11.43 0.50
N GLU A 39 9.90 -12.74 0.39
CA GLU A 39 9.78 -13.46 -0.88
C GLU A 39 8.35 -13.37 -1.45
N ASP A 40 7.35 -13.43 -0.58
CA ASP A 40 5.94 -13.33 -0.97
C ASP A 40 5.58 -11.93 -1.49
N LEU A 41 6.31 -10.89 -1.10
CA LEU A 41 6.15 -9.53 -1.64
C LEU A 41 6.47 -9.46 -3.13
N ASN A 42 7.28 -10.39 -3.63
CA ASN A 42 7.67 -10.50 -5.04
C ASN A 42 8.21 -9.18 -5.64
N ILE A 43 8.97 -8.44 -4.84
CA ILE A 43 9.58 -7.18 -5.26
C ILE A 43 10.91 -7.49 -5.98
N PRO A 44 11.02 -7.19 -7.28
CA PRO A 44 12.25 -7.43 -8.02
C PRO A 44 13.38 -6.50 -7.53
N SER A 45 14.62 -6.82 -7.89
CA SER A 45 15.81 -6.07 -7.46
C SER A 45 15.75 -4.57 -7.76
N GLY A 46 15.15 -4.18 -8.88
CA GLY A 46 14.89 -2.77 -9.22
C GLY A 46 13.78 -2.08 -8.42
N GLY A 47 13.03 -2.85 -7.64
CA GLY A 47 11.98 -2.34 -6.77
C GLY A 47 12.47 -1.88 -5.38
N TRP A 48 13.77 -1.88 -5.14
CA TRP A 48 14.37 -1.46 -3.86
C TRP A 48 15.26 -0.24 -4.06
N VAL A 49 15.11 0.76 -3.20
CA VAL A 49 16.01 1.92 -3.11
C VAL A 49 17.34 1.47 -2.48
N ASP A 50 17.19 0.79 -1.39
CA ASP A 50 18.23 0.04 -0.70
C ASP A 50 17.70 -1.38 -0.39
N TYR A 51 18.30 -2.12 0.53
CA TYR A 51 17.81 -3.47 0.86
C TYR A 51 16.58 -3.50 1.74
N VAL A 52 16.17 -2.36 2.28
CA VAL A 52 15.08 -2.24 3.27
C VAL A 52 13.89 -1.51 2.68
N HIS A 53 14.14 -0.40 2.00
CA HIS A 53 13.13 0.51 1.55
C HIS A 53 12.73 0.24 0.10
N PRO A 54 11.47 -0.09 -0.17
CA PRO A 54 10.99 -0.24 -1.52
C PRO A 54 10.94 1.13 -2.23
N SER A 55 11.22 1.12 -3.53
CA SER A 55 10.93 2.25 -4.43
C SER A 55 9.41 2.34 -4.67
N ASP A 56 8.95 3.37 -5.38
CA ASP A 56 7.53 3.51 -5.76
C ASP A 56 7.02 2.25 -6.47
N PHE A 57 7.82 1.69 -7.37
CA PHE A 57 7.51 0.42 -8.02
C PHE A 57 7.47 -0.74 -7.03
N GLY A 58 8.42 -0.79 -6.10
CA GLY A 58 8.45 -1.79 -5.05
C GLY A 58 7.24 -1.69 -4.12
N MET A 59 6.79 -0.48 -3.78
CA MET A 59 5.57 -0.25 -2.99
C MET A 59 4.31 -0.74 -3.70
N GLN A 60 4.22 -0.56 -5.03
CA GLN A 60 3.10 -1.11 -5.80
C GLN A 60 3.08 -2.64 -5.75
N GLN A 61 4.24 -3.29 -5.88
CA GLN A 61 4.35 -4.75 -5.78
C GLN A 61 3.97 -5.24 -4.37
N GLN A 62 4.46 -4.55 -3.33
CA GLN A 62 4.11 -4.84 -1.94
C GLN A 62 2.61 -4.70 -1.71
N ALA A 63 1.99 -3.63 -2.17
CA ALA A 63 0.55 -3.41 -2.05
C ALA A 63 -0.25 -4.53 -2.72
N ALA A 64 0.15 -4.95 -3.92
CA ALA A 64 -0.49 -6.05 -4.64
C ALA A 64 -0.34 -7.40 -3.90
N ALA A 65 0.80 -7.65 -3.26
CA ALA A 65 1.02 -8.85 -2.47
C ALA A 65 0.16 -8.87 -1.20
N VAL A 66 0.10 -7.74 -0.49
CA VAL A 66 -0.75 -7.57 0.69
C VAL A 66 -2.22 -7.70 0.31
N GLU A 67 -2.67 -7.06 -0.78
CA GLU A 67 -4.04 -7.17 -1.26
C GLU A 67 -4.43 -8.63 -1.53
N ARG A 68 -3.59 -9.38 -2.25
CA ARG A 68 -3.84 -10.80 -2.51
C ARG A 68 -4.01 -11.59 -1.23
N LYS A 69 -3.12 -11.36 -0.25
CA LYS A 69 -3.17 -12.07 1.04
C LYS A 69 -4.43 -11.73 1.83
N VAL A 70 -4.80 -10.47 1.91
CA VAL A 70 -6.03 -10.02 2.57
C VAL A 70 -7.26 -10.60 1.90
N ARG A 71 -7.32 -10.63 0.56
CA ARG A 71 -8.43 -11.22 -0.18
C ARG A 71 -8.53 -12.73 0.06
N GLU A 72 -7.40 -13.42 0.09
CA GLU A 72 -7.34 -14.86 0.45
C GLU A 72 -7.95 -15.11 1.83
N ILE A 73 -7.53 -14.33 2.84
CA ILE A 73 -8.01 -14.47 4.22
C ILE A 73 -9.50 -14.16 4.33
N LEU A 74 -9.97 -13.13 3.64
CA LEU A 74 -11.36 -12.68 3.68
C LEU A 74 -12.26 -13.40 2.66
N HIS A 75 -11.71 -14.34 1.89
CA HIS A 75 -12.42 -15.04 0.81
C HIS A 75 -13.05 -14.10 -0.23
N ILE A 76 -12.39 -12.97 -0.51
CA ILE A 76 -12.84 -11.97 -1.49
C ILE A 76 -12.20 -12.30 -2.84
N PRO A 77 -12.99 -12.51 -3.92
CA PRO A 77 -12.44 -12.81 -5.24
C PRO A 77 -11.49 -11.72 -5.74
N LEU A 78 -10.41 -12.12 -6.40
CA LEU A 78 -9.57 -11.21 -7.16
C LEU A 78 -10.42 -10.55 -8.27
N GLY A 79 -10.25 -9.26 -8.47
CA GLY A 79 -10.99 -8.50 -9.48
C GLY A 79 -12.28 -7.85 -8.96
N SER A 80 -12.59 -7.94 -7.67
CA SER A 80 -13.66 -7.11 -7.09
C SER A 80 -13.26 -5.63 -7.16
N LEU A 81 -14.05 -4.84 -7.89
CA LEU A 81 -13.79 -3.41 -8.11
C LEU A 81 -14.22 -2.52 -6.94
N THR A 82 -14.58 -3.10 -5.79
CA THR A 82 -15.09 -2.32 -4.65
C THR A 82 -14.09 -1.28 -4.13
N THR A 83 -12.79 -1.55 -4.25
CA THR A 83 -11.73 -0.61 -3.86
C THR A 83 -11.49 0.51 -4.86
N THR A 84 -11.97 0.35 -6.10
CA THR A 84 -11.84 1.35 -7.17
C THR A 84 -13.10 2.19 -7.35
N ILE A 85 -14.18 1.89 -6.65
CA ILE A 85 -15.41 2.68 -6.70
C ILE A 85 -15.18 3.95 -5.86
N PRO A 86 -15.23 5.13 -6.48
CA PRO A 86 -15.10 6.38 -5.74
C PRO A 86 -16.25 6.50 -4.72
N VAL A 87 -15.90 6.67 -3.47
CA VAL A 87 -16.87 6.91 -2.39
C VAL A 87 -16.69 8.31 -1.84
N THR A 88 -17.81 8.95 -1.51
CA THR A 88 -17.73 10.23 -0.83
C THR A 88 -17.14 10.03 0.56
N GLN A 89 -16.03 10.70 0.80
CA GLN A 89 -15.38 10.65 2.09
C GLN A 89 -16.30 11.28 3.15
N ARG A 90 -16.72 10.51 4.16
CA ARG A 90 -17.41 11.04 5.34
C ARG A 90 -16.42 11.87 6.14
N ARG A 91 -16.79 13.11 6.41
CA ARG A 91 -16.01 13.99 7.27
C ARG A 91 -16.84 14.47 8.43
N GLU A 92 -16.19 14.68 9.54
CA GLU A 92 -16.74 15.28 10.74
C GLU A 92 -17.31 16.67 10.43
N PRO A 93 -18.42 17.09 11.07
CA PRO A 93 -18.91 18.46 10.99
C PRO A 93 -17.75 19.43 11.31
N ASN A 94 -17.63 20.50 10.54
CA ASN A 94 -16.57 21.52 10.62
C ASN A 94 -15.21 21.16 9.97
N MET A 95 -15.09 19.99 9.37
CA MET A 95 -13.95 19.72 8.51
C MET A 95 -14.25 20.09 7.06
N TYR A 96 -13.18 20.30 6.32
CA TYR A 96 -13.10 20.66 4.92
C TYR A 96 -14.18 20.02 4.03
N GLU A 97 -15.15 20.82 3.56
CA GLU A 97 -16.21 20.37 2.68
C GLU A 97 -15.74 20.21 1.23
N TRP A 98 -15.32 19.01 0.89
CA TRP A 98 -14.88 18.67 -0.45
C TRP A 98 -15.91 18.97 -1.54
N GLN A 99 -17.19 18.66 -1.30
CA GLN A 99 -18.25 18.87 -2.29
C GLN A 99 -18.50 20.35 -2.59
N ALA A 100 -18.47 21.21 -1.56
CA ALA A 100 -18.64 22.64 -1.74
C ALA A 100 -17.47 23.23 -2.54
N ARG A 101 -16.25 22.85 -2.22
CA ARG A 101 -15.06 23.28 -2.98
C ARG A 101 -15.04 22.75 -4.40
N HIS A 102 -15.43 21.49 -4.60
CA HIS A 102 -15.49 20.92 -5.94
C HIS A 102 -16.52 21.65 -6.81
N ARG A 103 -17.70 21.96 -6.27
CA ARG A 103 -18.70 22.79 -6.97
C ARG A 103 -18.19 24.17 -7.32
N ALA A 104 -17.57 24.86 -6.35
CA ALA A 104 -17.00 26.19 -6.57
C ALA A 104 -15.89 26.15 -7.64
N PHE A 105 -15.04 25.11 -7.62
CA PHE A 105 -14.02 24.90 -8.64
C PHE A 105 -14.60 24.65 -10.03
N LEU A 106 -15.63 23.83 -10.15
CA LEU A 106 -16.32 23.58 -11.42
C LEU A 106 -16.97 24.85 -11.98
N GLU A 107 -17.57 25.68 -11.10
CA GLU A 107 -18.15 26.95 -11.48
C GLU A 107 -17.07 27.92 -11.97
N GLN A 108 -15.93 28.00 -11.26
CA GLN A 108 -14.80 28.81 -11.68
C GLN A 108 -14.25 28.37 -13.05
N VAL A 109 -14.09 27.08 -13.28
CA VAL A 109 -13.62 26.54 -14.56
C VAL A 109 -14.60 26.82 -15.70
N ARG A 110 -15.92 26.80 -15.44
CA ARG A 110 -16.93 27.14 -16.44
C ARG A 110 -16.90 28.60 -16.82
N ASN A 111 -16.73 29.49 -15.85
CA ASN A 111 -16.72 30.93 -16.06
C ASN A 111 -15.37 31.42 -16.62
N HIS A 112 -14.28 30.78 -16.26
CA HIS A 112 -12.93 31.10 -16.67
C HIS A 112 -12.17 29.83 -17.09
N PRO A 113 -12.42 29.30 -18.30
CA PRO A 113 -11.78 28.05 -18.74
C PRO A 113 -10.26 28.18 -18.75
N PRO A 114 -9.53 27.34 -18.01
CA PRO A 114 -8.07 27.39 -17.99
C PRO A 114 -7.50 26.88 -19.31
N LYS A 115 -6.36 27.46 -19.73
CA LYS A 115 -5.61 26.98 -20.89
C LYS A 115 -4.88 25.67 -20.66
N ALA A 116 -4.62 25.34 -19.39
CA ALA A 116 -3.99 24.09 -18.97
C ALA A 116 -4.48 23.71 -17.58
N VAL A 117 -4.61 22.42 -17.33
CA VAL A 117 -4.97 21.86 -16.02
C VAL A 117 -3.88 20.87 -15.62
N ILE A 118 -3.32 21.06 -14.43
CA ILE A 118 -2.38 20.11 -13.84
C ILE A 118 -3.11 19.40 -12.71
N LEU A 119 -3.22 18.07 -12.84
CA LEU A 119 -3.77 17.22 -11.80
C LEU A 119 -2.63 16.69 -10.95
N GLY A 120 -2.66 16.98 -9.67
CA GLY A 120 -1.72 16.48 -8.69
C GLY A 120 -2.43 15.69 -7.60
N ASN A 121 -1.73 14.73 -7.02
CA ASN A 121 -2.16 14.06 -5.80
C ASN A 121 -1.31 14.62 -4.65
N SER A 122 -1.97 15.15 -3.62
CA SER A 122 -1.29 15.46 -2.36
C SER A 122 -1.38 14.23 -1.47
N ILE A 123 -0.24 13.62 -1.25
CA ILE A 123 -0.10 12.55 -0.27
C ILE A 123 0.09 13.18 1.10
#